data_26b809955d2bb744898361154a2e31f4
#
_entry.id   26b809955d2bb744898361154a2e31f4
#
_cell.length_a   1.000
_cell.length_b   1.000
_cell.length_c   1.000
_cell.angle_alpha   90.00
_cell.angle_beta   90.00
_cell.angle_gamma   90.00
#
_symmetry.space_group_name_H-M   'P 1'
#
loop_
_entity.id
_entity.type
_entity.pdbx_description
1 polymer ?
#
loop_
_entity_poly.entity_id
_entity_poly.type
_entity_poly.pdbx_seq_one_letter_code
_entity_poly.pdbx_strand_id
1 'polypeptide(L)'
;PRKPAEAYLRLRTLPGEQSQVDWAHFGHVQIGRAKRALMAFVMVLSWSRQIFVHFYLNARMGAFLHGHVAAFEAWGGVPRVLLYDNLRSAVLNRRGDTIEFNPALLDLAAHYRFEPRPVAVARGNEKDCAA
;
A
#
# COMPACT_ATOMS: atom_id res chain seq x y z
N PRO A 1 7.85 -27.90 16.07
CA PRO A 1 7.76 -27.92 15.15
C PRO A 1 7.13 -27.28 14.15
N ARG A 2 6.35 -27.16 13.96
CA ARG A 2 5.83 -26.69 13.12
C ARG A 2 5.93 -25.41 13.04
N LYS A 3 5.91 -24.79 12.28
CA LYS A 3 5.78 -23.57 12.16
C LYS A 3 4.47 -23.19 12.23
N PRO A 4 3.91 -23.10 13.32
CA PRO A 4 2.53 -22.71 13.46
C PRO A 4 2.30 -21.38 12.83
N ALA A 5 3.26 -20.54 12.90
CA ALA A 5 3.05 -19.22 12.37
C ALA A 5 2.72 -19.25 10.91
N GLU A 6 3.35 -20.11 10.17
CA GLU A 6 3.06 -20.19 8.80
C GLU A 6 1.68 -20.70 8.56
N ALA A 7 1.25 -21.63 9.35
CA ALA A 7 -0.07 -22.17 9.18
C ALA A 7 -1.10 -21.11 9.40
N TYR A 8 -0.80 -20.16 10.27
CA TYR A 8 -1.78 -19.17 10.54
C TYR A 8 -1.75 -18.00 9.61
N LEU A 9 -0.73 -17.87 8.83
CA LEU A 9 -0.67 -16.76 7.92
C LEU A 9 -1.43 -17.04 6.67
N ARG A 10 -2.41 -17.95 6.75
CA ARG A 10 -3.23 -18.21 5.64
C ARG A 10 -4.19 -17.08 5.50
N LEU A 11 -3.86 -16.10 4.75
CA LEU A 11 -4.70 -14.93 4.59
C LEU A 11 -5.77 -15.14 3.55
N ARG A 12 -6.99 -14.72 3.85
CA ARG A 12 -8.08 -14.86 2.91
C ARG A 12 -8.16 -13.64 2.04
N THR A 13 -8.68 -13.83 0.84
CA THR A 13 -9.03 -12.71 0.00
C THR A 13 -10.26 -12.04 0.60
N LEU A 14 -10.29 -10.74 0.52
CA LEU A 14 -11.46 -9.98 0.94
C LEU A 14 -12.26 -9.68 -0.32
N PRO A 15 -13.25 -10.50 -0.64
CA PRO A 15 -13.94 -10.41 -1.93
C PRO A 15 -14.68 -9.10 -2.08
N GLY A 16 -14.59 -8.53 -3.25
CA GLY A 16 -15.29 -7.29 -3.51
C GLY A 16 -14.63 -6.08 -2.88
N GLU A 17 -13.55 -6.31 -2.15
CA GLU A 17 -12.88 -5.19 -1.52
C GLU A 17 -11.73 -4.72 -2.34
N GLN A 18 -11.56 -3.43 -2.41
CA GLN A 18 -10.33 -2.88 -2.93
C GLN A 18 -9.81 -1.90 -1.89
N SER A 19 -8.56 -1.61 -1.97
CA SER A 19 -7.93 -0.77 -0.99
C SER A 19 -7.11 0.28 -1.69
N GLN A 20 -6.89 1.39 -1.05
CA GLN A 20 -6.04 2.44 -1.59
C GLN A 20 -4.84 2.61 -0.69
N VAL A 21 -3.67 2.73 -1.29
CA VAL A 21 -2.42 2.81 -0.56
C VAL A 21 -1.80 4.17 -0.79
N ASP A 22 -1.31 4.77 0.28
CA ASP A 22 -0.69 6.09 0.17
C ASP A 22 0.32 6.29 1.28
N TRP A 23 1.16 7.30 1.11
CA TRP A 23 2.08 7.76 2.13
C TRP A 23 1.59 9.11 2.64
N ALA A 24 1.69 9.33 3.93
CA ALA A 24 1.41 10.62 4.51
C ALA A 24 2.63 11.10 5.26
N HIS A 25 2.97 12.37 5.11
CA HIS A 25 4.12 12.94 5.77
C HIS A 25 3.64 13.60 7.07
N PHE A 26 4.18 13.16 8.18
CA PHE A 26 3.76 13.68 9.48
C PHE A 26 4.83 14.54 10.15
N GLY A 27 5.63 15.22 9.37
CA GLY A 27 6.64 16.09 9.93
C GLY A 27 7.90 15.34 10.28
N HIS A 28 8.52 15.68 11.38
CA HIS A 28 9.80 15.14 11.75
C HIS A 28 9.80 14.75 13.22
N VAL A 29 10.64 13.80 13.55
CA VAL A 29 10.87 13.43 14.94
C VAL A 29 12.34 13.53 15.22
N GLN A 30 12.67 13.79 16.46
CA GLN A 30 14.05 13.91 16.89
C GLN A 30 14.48 12.56 17.44
N ILE A 31 15.53 12.00 16.87
CA ILE A 31 16.07 10.73 17.36
C ILE A 31 17.53 10.96 17.61
N GLY A 32 17.91 11.02 18.88
CA GLY A 32 19.25 11.37 19.24
C GLY A 32 19.52 12.79 18.75
N ARG A 33 20.52 12.95 17.91
CA ARG A 33 20.84 14.23 17.36
C ARG A 33 20.29 14.43 15.97
N ALA A 34 19.62 13.42 15.45
CA ALA A 34 19.15 13.48 14.09
C ALA A 34 17.67 13.84 14.04
N LYS A 35 17.31 14.59 13.02
CA LYS A 35 15.94 14.94 12.79
C LYS A 35 15.50 14.06 11.63
N ARG A 36 14.56 13.19 11.84
CA ARG A 36 14.14 12.23 10.84
C ARG A 36 12.72 12.49 10.40
N ALA A 37 12.45 12.29 9.14
CA ALA A 37 11.10 12.42 8.65
C ALA A 37 10.23 11.30 9.21
N LEU A 38 9.01 11.63 9.55
CA LEU A 38 8.06 10.62 10.02
C LEU A 38 7.03 10.43 8.93
N MET A 39 7.01 9.22 8.39
CA MET A 39 6.13 8.87 7.30
C MET A 39 5.11 7.87 7.77
N ALA A 40 3.91 7.96 7.28
CA ALA A 40 2.87 6.99 7.59
C ALA A 40 2.48 6.25 6.33
N PHE A 41 2.54 4.93 6.40
CA PHE A 41 2.02 4.08 5.34
C PHE A 41 0.53 3.90 5.67
N VAL A 42 -0.33 4.23 4.74
CA VAL A 42 -1.76 4.21 4.96
C VAL A 42 -2.42 3.32 3.93
N MET A 43 -3.25 2.40 4.39
CA MET A 43 -4.02 1.56 3.49
C MET A 43 -5.47 1.60 3.96
N VAL A 44 -6.37 1.92 3.05
CA VAL A 44 -7.78 2.10 3.38
C VAL A 44 -8.63 1.18 2.55
N LEU A 45 -9.46 0.40 3.20
CA LEU A 45 -10.41 -0.45 2.49
C LEU A 45 -11.54 0.42 1.97
N SER A 46 -11.80 0.34 0.69
CA SER A 46 -12.74 1.26 0.07
C SER A 46 -14.17 1.07 0.53
N TRP A 47 -14.55 -0.17 0.73
CA TRP A 47 -15.94 -0.44 1.10
C TRP A 47 -16.18 -0.29 2.59
N SER A 48 -15.41 -0.98 3.41
CA SER A 48 -15.61 -0.95 4.85
C SER A 48 -15.03 0.28 5.50
N ARG A 49 -14.17 0.96 4.79
CA ARG A 49 -13.53 2.17 5.29
C ARG A 49 -12.57 1.90 6.44
N GLN A 50 -12.14 0.67 6.62
CA GLN A 50 -11.16 0.39 7.64
C GLN A 50 -9.84 0.96 7.19
N ILE A 51 -9.10 1.52 8.13
CA ILE A 51 -7.83 2.17 7.85
C ILE A 51 -6.72 1.47 8.61
N PHE A 52 -5.64 1.19 7.92
CA PHE A 52 -4.43 0.68 8.53
C PHE A 52 -3.36 1.74 8.40
N VAL A 53 -2.66 2.04 9.48
CA VAL A 53 -1.59 3.03 9.48
C VAL A 53 -0.39 2.45 10.21
N HIS A 54 0.78 2.64 9.64
CA HIS A 54 2.02 2.23 10.29
C HIS A 54 3.06 3.32 10.00
N PHE A 55 3.79 3.72 11.02
CA PHE A 55 4.76 4.79 10.85
C PHE A 55 6.15 4.26 10.57
N TYR A 56 6.87 4.96 9.71
CA TYR A 56 8.21 4.61 9.32
C TYR A 56 9.06 5.87 9.28
N LEU A 57 10.36 5.70 9.32
CA LEU A 57 11.26 6.84 9.24
C LEU A 57 11.71 7.13 7.82
N ASN A 58 11.13 6.45 6.85
CA ASN A 58 11.38 6.73 5.45
C ASN A 58 10.25 6.11 4.64
N ALA A 59 10.20 6.43 3.36
CA ALA A 59 9.19 5.88 2.46
C ALA A 59 9.85 5.07 1.36
N ARG A 60 10.92 4.36 1.70
CA ARG A 60 11.62 3.56 0.72
C ARG A 60 10.90 2.26 0.46
N MET A 61 11.40 1.52 -0.52
CA MET A 61 10.73 0.30 -0.95
C MET A 61 10.60 -0.72 0.17
N GLY A 62 11.61 -0.86 1.02
CA GLY A 62 11.51 -1.81 2.11
C GLY A 62 10.37 -1.48 3.06
N ALA A 63 10.22 -0.22 3.43
CA ALA A 63 9.13 0.21 4.29
C ALA A 63 7.80 0.05 3.58
N PHE A 64 7.78 0.35 2.29
CA PHE A 64 6.58 0.23 1.50
C PHE A 64 6.06 -1.21 1.48
N LEU A 65 6.94 -2.16 1.19
CA LEU A 65 6.53 -3.56 1.14
C LEU A 65 6.17 -4.07 2.53
N HIS A 66 6.92 -3.65 3.54
CA HIS A 66 6.62 -4.05 4.91
C HIS A 66 5.23 -3.58 5.33
N GLY A 67 4.86 -2.37 4.92
CA GLY A 67 3.57 -1.83 5.25
C GLY A 67 2.43 -2.68 4.69
N HIS A 68 2.60 -3.17 3.46
CA HIS A 68 1.60 -4.05 2.87
C HIS A 68 1.41 -5.31 3.71
N VAL A 69 2.51 -5.96 4.05
CA VAL A 69 2.45 -7.21 4.80
C VAL A 69 1.82 -6.98 6.17
N ALA A 70 2.21 -5.89 6.82
CA ALA A 70 1.68 -5.56 8.13
C ALA A 70 0.17 -5.32 8.06
N ALA A 71 -0.30 -4.66 7.02
CA ALA A 71 -1.72 -4.39 6.86
C ALA A 71 -2.48 -5.70 6.64
N PHE A 72 -1.95 -6.56 5.78
CA PHE A 72 -2.61 -7.84 5.51
C PHE A 72 -2.71 -8.67 6.77
N GLU A 73 -1.66 -8.67 7.57
CA GLU A 73 -1.69 -9.43 8.81
C GLU A 73 -2.68 -8.82 9.80
N ALA A 74 -2.72 -7.51 9.87
CA ALA A 74 -3.64 -6.85 10.78
C ALA A 74 -5.09 -7.14 10.41
N TRP A 75 -5.39 -7.20 9.13
CA TRP A 75 -6.74 -7.46 8.68
C TRP A 75 -7.07 -8.94 8.57
N GLY A 76 -6.06 -9.79 8.58
CA GLY A 76 -6.27 -11.21 8.38
C GLY A 76 -6.76 -11.54 6.99
N GLY A 77 -6.41 -10.72 6.03
CA GLY A 77 -6.83 -10.95 4.66
C GLY A 77 -6.17 -9.97 3.71
N VAL A 78 -6.37 -10.22 2.42
CA VAL A 78 -5.75 -9.42 1.36
C VAL A 78 -6.83 -8.91 0.43
N PRO A 79 -6.91 -7.60 0.20
CA PRO A 79 -7.87 -7.08 -0.76
C PRO A 79 -7.51 -7.59 -2.16
N ARG A 80 -8.49 -7.72 -3.02
CA ARG A 80 -8.24 -8.21 -4.36
C ARG A 80 -7.50 -7.19 -5.21
N VAL A 81 -7.77 -5.94 -5.01
CA VAL A 81 -7.21 -4.86 -5.81
C VAL A 81 -6.65 -3.80 -4.90
N LEU A 82 -5.44 -3.37 -5.18
CA LEU A 82 -4.84 -2.27 -4.47
C LEU A 82 -4.58 -1.13 -5.43
N LEU A 83 -5.07 0.05 -5.09
CA LEU A 83 -4.95 1.23 -5.93
C LEU A 83 -3.81 2.11 -5.43
N TYR A 84 -3.00 2.58 -6.36
CA TYR A 84 -1.87 3.43 -6.03
C TYR A 84 -2.00 4.75 -6.80
N ASP A 85 -2.05 5.86 -6.06
CA ASP A 85 -2.22 7.14 -6.69
C ASP A 85 -0.87 7.78 -6.90
N ASN A 86 -0.23 7.45 -8.01
CA ASN A 86 1.00 8.11 -8.40
C ASN A 86 2.11 8.04 -7.36
N LEU A 87 2.22 6.94 -6.67
CA LEU A 87 3.24 6.79 -5.64
C LEU A 87 4.57 6.39 -6.27
N ARG A 88 5.62 7.09 -5.91
CA ARG A 88 6.93 6.76 -6.43
C ARG A 88 7.39 5.38 -6.01
N SER A 89 7.01 4.93 -4.84
CA SER A 89 7.38 3.60 -4.39
C SER A 89 6.76 2.52 -5.26
N ALA A 90 5.59 2.76 -5.77
CA ALA A 90 4.88 1.75 -6.55
C ALA A 90 5.19 1.82 -8.03
N VAL A 91 5.40 3.01 -8.54
CA VAL A 91 5.50 3.22 -9.97
C VAL A 91 6.93 3.43 -10.41
N LEU A 92 7.41 2.56 -11.26
CA LEU A 92 8.75 2.68 -11.80
C LEU A 92 8.76 3.68 -12.94
N ASN A 93 7.77 3.66 -13.77
CA ASN A 93 7.76 4.48 -14.95
C ASN A 93 6.34 4.82 -15.36
N ARG A 94 6.17 5.99 -15.95
CA ARG A 94 4.86 6.40 -16.44
C ARG A 94 5.03 6.99 -17.82
N ARG A 95 4.36 6.41 -18.78
CA ARG A 95 4.40 6.94 -20.14
C ARG A 95 2.98 7.17 -20.58
N GLY A 96 2.56 8.40 -20.54
CA GLY A 96 1.18 8.74 -20.89
C GLY A 96 0.26 8.00 -19.93
N ASP A 97 -0.58 7.16 -20.51
CA ASP A 97 -1.53 6.38 -19.70
C ASP A 97 -0.95 5.07 -19.22
N THR A 98 0.25 4.75 -19.64
CA THR A 98 0.86 3.47 -19.28
C THR A 98 1.69 3.62 -18.02
N ILE A 99 1.47 2.76 -17.08
CA ILE A 99 2.19 2.78 -15.83
C ILE A 99 2.90 1.46 -15.65
N GLU A 100 4.17 1.55 -15.33
CA GLU A 100 4.96 0.37 -15.09
C GLU A 100 5.25 0.29 -13.60
N PHE A 101 4.72 -0.71 -12.93
CA PHE A 101 4.92 -0.85 -11.50
C PHE A 101 6.30 -1.40 -11.18
N ASN A 102 6.78 -1.08 -10.01
CA ASN A 102 8.07 -1.55 -9.56
C ASN A 102 8.05 -3.07 -9.47
N PRO A 103 9.08 -3.76 -9.98
CA PRO A 103 9.09 -5.23 -9.95
C PRO A 103 8.96 -5.82 -8.56
N ALA A 104 9.48 -5.16 -7.53
CA ALA A 104 9.36 -5.68 -6.19
C ALA A 104 7.91 -5.67 -5.74
N LEU A 105 7.15 -4.67 -6.17
CA LEU A 105 5.73 -4.63 -5.87
C LEU A 105 4.99 -5.72 -6.63
N LEU A 106 5.38 -5.95 -7.87
CA LEU A 106 4.75 -7.00 -8.67
C LEU A 106 5.01 -8.38 -8.08
N ASP A 107 6.19 -8.59 -7.51
CA ASP A 107 6.50 -9.85 -6.85
C ASP A 107 5.63 -10.03 -5.62
N LEU A 108 5.45 -8.97 -4.85
CA LEU A 108 4.61 -9.03 -3.67
C LEU A 108 3.17 -9.32 -4.08
N ALA A 109 2.71 -8.67 -5.15
CA ALA A 109 1.36 -8.86 -5.63
C ALA A 109 1.12 -10.30 -6.07
N ALA A 110 2.10 -10.89 -6.72
CA ALA A 110 1.98 -12.27 -7.14
C ALA A 110 1.93 -13.21 -5.94
N HIS A 111 2.72 -12.90 -4.93
CA HIS A 111 2.78 -13.74 -3.74
C HIS A 111 1.47 -13.71 -2.96
N TYR A 112 0.91 -12.53 -2.78
CA TYR A 112 -0.31 -12.38 -2.00
C TYR A 112 -1.57 -12.40 -2.87
N ARG A 113 -1.39 -12.43 -4.18
CA ARG A 113 -2.51 -12.54 -5.13
C ARG A 113 -3.45 -11.35 -5.08
N PHE A 114 -2.89 -10.17 -5.14
CA PHE A 114 -3.70 -8.99 -5.36
C PHE A 114 -3.29 -8.35 -6.68
N GLU A 115 -4.14 -7.51 -7.21
CA GLU A 115 -3.87 -6.83 -8.45
C GLU A 115 -3.56 -5.37 -8.17
N PRO A 116 -2.34 -4.91 -8.47
CA PRO A 116 -2.04 -3.48 -8.31
C PRO A 116 -2.61 -2.73 -9.50
N ARG A 117 -3.22 -1.61 -9.23
CA ARG A 117 -3.78 -0.76 -10.29
C ARG A 117 -3.48 0.69 -9.99
N PRO A 118 -3.27 1.50 -11.03
CA PRO A 118 -3.12 2.93 -10.79
C PRO A 118 -4.48 3.54 -10.58
N VAL A 119 -4.53 4.59 -9.80
CA VAL A 119 -5.73 5.37 -9.72
C VAL A 119 -5.79 6.12 -11.04
N ALA A 120 -6.97 6.27 -11.55
CA ALA A 120 -7.15 6.89 -12.83
C ALA A 120 -6.92 8.37 -12.73
N VAL A 121 -5.70 8.73 -12.85
CA VAL A 121 -5.32 10.08 -12.69
C VAL A 121 -5.89 11.01 -13.65
N ALA A 122 -6.06 10.55 -14.78
CA ALA A 122 -6.50 11.43 -15.77
C ALA A 122 -7.87 11.83 -15.62
N ARG A 123 -8.49 11.40 -14.67
CA ARG A 123 -9.75 11.72 -14.60
C ARG A 123 -9.89 12.89 -13.82
N GLY A 124 -9.41 14.03 -14.15
CA GLY A 124 -9.77 15.27 -13.55
C GLY A 124 -11.25 15.38 -13.44
N ASN A 125 -11.93 14.95 -14.47
CA ASN A 125 -13.37 15.00 -14.46
C ASN A 125 -13.95 14.06 -13.42
N GLU A 126 -13.26 13.02 -13.12
CA GLU A 126 -13.70 12.13 -12.10
C GLU A 126 -13.64 12.80 -10.77
N LYS A 127 -12.59 13.55 -10.53
CA LYS A 127 -12.47 14.28 -9.30
C LYS A 127 -13.54 15.34 -9.19
N ASP A 128 -13.82 15.97 -10.29
CA ASP A 128 -14.83 16.99 -10.30
C ASP A 128 -16.19 16.39 -9.96
N CYS A 129 -16.46 15.25 -10.47
CA CYS A 129 -17.71 14.60 -10.18
C CYS A 129 -17.80 14.20 -8.73
N ALA A 130 -16.67 13.85 -8.15
CA ALA A 130 -16.67 13.44 -6.77
C ALA A 130 -16.81 14.63 -5.87
N ALA A 131 -16.41 15.75 -6.34
CA ALA A 131 -16.54 16.95 -5.55
C ALA A 131 -17.98 17.38 -5.50
#